data_788ef67d49a25a2ec023b2772bd673ab
#
_entry.id   788ef67d49a25a2ec023b2772bd673ab
#
_cell.length_a   1.000
_cell.length_b   1.000
_cell.length_c   1.000
_cell.angle_alpha   90.00
_cell.angle_beta   90.00
_cell.angle_gamma   90.00
#
_symmetry.space_group_name_H-M   'P 1'
#
loop_
_entity.id
_entity.type
_entity.pdbx_description
1 polymer ?
#
loop_
_entity_poly.entity_id
_entity_poly.type
_entity_poly.pdbx_seq_one_letter_code
_entity_poly.pdbx_strand_id
1 'polypeptide(L)'
;MYRPLADALRPTSLDDVVGQKHILGEGGMLRRIVESGQIPNMIFYGPSGTGKTTVASIIAASTNRTLRRLNATTAGISDIRNIISELDTMLTPGGVLLYLDEIQYFNKKQQQSLLEFMEDGRITVIASTTENPYFYIYNAVLSRSTVFEFKQVPASEVEKAVRRAICILSEREGVTADVEPGAAEYIASVCGGDVRKSLNAVELLFSAARRADGKVFLTRSDAEAISQRSAMRYDREGDDHFDIVSALMKSLRGSDPDAALHYLARLLEAGDLIGACRRILCSASEDIGMAYPQAASIVKSCVDSALQLGLPAAKLPLAQACILLATAPKSNSVVMAIDAAMADVRAGKAGPIPRELQNVHADGTGFEREQGYKYPHEYRGHWVNQQYLPDELVGTRYYEYGDNKTEQAAKAYWEKIKG
;
A
#
# COMPACT_ATOMS: atom_id res chain seq x y z
N MET A 1 -24.04 27.30 -0.36
CA MET A 1 -23.68 25.88 -0.41
C MET A 1 -22.58 25.63 0.63
N TYR A 2 -22.75 24.70 1.56
CA TYR A 2 -21.76 24.39 2.58
C TYR A 2 -20.50 23.80 1.92
N ARG A 3 -19.34 24.37 2.22
CA ARG A 3 -18.04 23.88 1.75
C ARG A 3 -17.21 23.46 2.96
N PRO A 4 -16.78 22.19 3.07
CA PRO A 4 -15.98 21.71 4.18
C PRO A 4 -14.72 22.57 4.40
N LEU A 5 -14.32 22.77 5.65
CA LEU A 5 -13.19 23.62 6.01
C LEU A 5 -11.90 23.19 5.32
N ALA A 6 -11.65 21.89 5.28
CA ALA A 6 -10.48 21.31 4.61
C ALA A 6 -10.38 21.69 3.11
N ASP A 7 -11.50 21.88 2.43
CA ASP A 7 -11.52 22.35 1.04
C ASP A 7 -11.45 23.87 0.92
N ALA A 8 -12.02 24.59 1.90
CA ALA A 8 -11.97 26.06 1.95
C ALA A 8 -10.57 26.59 2.27
N LEU A 9 -9.81 25.86 3.09
CA LEU A 9 -8.44 26.19 3.51
C LEU A 9 -7.35 25.52 2.67
N ARG A 10 -7.71 24.94 1.53
CA ARG A 10 -6.73 24.27 0.66
C ARG A 10 -5.66 25.28 0.21
N PRO A 11 -4.36 24.98 0.43
CA PRO A 11 -3.25 25.81 -0.02
C PRO A 11 -3.33 26.15 -1.51
N THR A 12 -2.97 27.38 -1.85
CA THR A 12 -2.92 27.89 -3.24
C THR A 12 -1.48 28.08 -3.73
N SER A 13 -0.50 28.06 -2.82
CA SER A 13 0.94 28.11 -3.14
C SER A 13 1.66 26.92 -2.53
N LEU A 14 2.85 26.57 -3.08
CA LEU A 14 3.69 25.50 -2.52
C LEU A 14 4.20 25.83 -1.12
N ASP A 15 4.37 27.10 -0.80
CA ASP A 15 4.86 27.56 0.50
C ASP A 15 3.82 27.38 1.61
N ASP A 16 2.55 27.34 1.26
CA ASP A 16 1.44 27.11 2.19
C ASP A 16 1.21 25.60 2.47
N VAL A 17 1.85 24.71 1.70
CA VAL A 17 1.71 23.26 1.89
C VAL A 17 2.45 22.84 3.14
N VAL A 18 1.70 22.26 4.07
CA VAL A 18 2.25 21.81 5.34
C VAL A 18 3.03 20.50 5.16
N GLY A 19 4.23 20.44 5.72
CA GLY A 19 5.11 19.28 5.59
C GLY A 19 5.81 19.18 4.23
N GLN A 20 6.17 17.98 3.83
CA GLN A 20 6.79 17.61 2.53
C GLN A 20 8.07 18.41 2.17
N LYS A 21 8.82 18.87 3.17
CA LYS A 21 10.02 19.71 2.96
C LYS A 21 11.09 19.06 2.09
N HIS A 22 11.16 17.72 2.07
CA HIS A 22 12.12 16.96 1.28
C HIS A 22 11.88 17.06 -0.24
N ILE A 23 10.64 17.35 -0.67
CA ILE A 23 10.28 17.51 -2.10
C ILE A 23 9.85 18.93 -2.44
N LEU A 24 9.25 19.67 -1.49
CA LEU A 24 8.71 21.02 -1.70
C LEU A 24 9.52 22.12 -1.03
N GLY A 25 10.45 21.80 -0.14
CA GLY A 25 11.34 22.79 0.51
C GLY A 25 12.27 23.48 -0.49
N GLU A 26 13.02 24.44 -0.02
CA GLU A 26 14.03 25.15 -0.83
C GLU A 26 15.00 24.13 -1.47
N GLY A 27 15.15 24.19 -2.80
CA GLY A 27 15.94 23.23 -3.56
C GLY A 27 15.30 21.84 -3.74
N GLY A 28 14.10 21.60 -3.24
CA GLY A 28 13.37 20.32 -3.41
C GLY A 28 13.12 19.99 -4.89
N MET A 29 13.22 18.71 -5.25
CA MET A 29 13.12 18.29 -6.65
C MET A 29 11.76 18.67 -7.26
N LEU A 30 10.65 18.39 -6.56
CA LEU A 30 9.32 18.69 -7.06
C LEU A 30 9.10 20.21 -7.19
N ARG A 31 9.59 21.01 -6.24
CA ARG A 31 9.56 22.49 -6.32
C ARG A 31 10.27 22.98 -7.58
N ARG A 32 11.48 22.53 -7.85
CA ARG A 32 12.24 22.93 -9.05
C ARG A 32 11.54 22.57 -10.35
N ILE A 33 10.90 21.40 -10.41
CA ILE A 33 10.10 20.98 -11.56
C ILE A 33 8.92 21.95 -11.76
N VAL A 34 8.19 22.30 -10.70
CA VAL A 34 7.05 23.23 -10.79
C VAL A 34 7.52 24.62 -11.22
N GLU A 35 8.61 25.12 -10.65
CA GLU A 35 9.19 26.43 -10.99
C GLU A 35 9.74 26.50 -12.43
N SER A 36 10.19 25.35 -12.99
CA SER A 36 10.62 25.30 -14.40
C SER A 36 9.48 25.41 -15.40
N GLY A 37 8.21 25.19 -14.97
CA GLY A 37 7.04 25.15 -15.82
C GLY A 37 6.94 23.90 -16.72
N GLN A 38 7.97 23.05 -16.76
CA GLN A 38 7.97 21.80 -17.52
C GLN A 38 7.55 20.65 -16.64
N ILE A 39 6.28 20.32 -16.67
CA ILE A 39 5.69 19.31 -15.79
C ILE A 39 5.67 17.94 -16.52
N PRO A 40 6.48 16.96 -16.09
CA PRO A 40 6.42 15.60 -16.60
C PRO A 40 5.21 14.85 -16.03
N ASN A 41 4.96 13.64 -16.52
CA ASN A 41 4.04 12.73 -15.85
C ASN A 41 4.61 12.33 -14.49
N MET A 42 3.77 12.28 -13.46
CA MET A 42 4.19 12.04 -12.07
C MET A 42 3.28 11.06 -11.37
N ILE A 43 3.84 10.36 -10.40
CA ILE A 43 3.11 9.50 -9.46
C ILE A 43 3.41 9.99 -8.05
N PHE A 44 2.37 10.39 -7.31
CA PHE A 44 2.44 10.78 -5.91
C PHE A 44 1.98 9.62 -5.04
N TYR A 45 2.84 9.06 -4.23
CA TYR A 45 2.45 7.99 -3.32
C TYR A 45 2.71 8.36 -1.86
N GLY A 46 1.96 7.75 -0.96
CA GLY A 46 2.08 7.97 0.48
C GLY A 46 0.72 8.12 1.17
N PRO A 47 0.68 8.27 2.50
CA PRO A 47 -0.53 8.28 3.32
C PRO A 47 -1.57 9.31 2.87
N SER A 48 -2.83 9.07 3.23
CA SER A 48 -3.92 10.02 2.97
C SER A 48 -3.71 11.34 3.72
N GLY A 49 -4.33 12.42 3.24
CA GLY A 49 -4.26 13.73 3.90
C GLY A 49 -2.90 14.43 3.90
N THR A 50 -1.87 13.88 3.22
CA THR A 50 -0.51 14.43 3.15
C THR A 50 -0.31 15.54 2.10
N GLY A 51 -1.35 15.89 1.35
CA GLY A 51 -1.34 17.03 0.42
C GLY A 51 -1.20 16.67 -1.07
N LYS A 52 -1.19 15.39 -1.48
CA LYS A 52 -1.05 14.95 -2.89
C LYS A 52 -1.98 15.69 -3.85
N THR A 53 -3.29 15.67 -3.59
CA THR A 53 -4.31 16.37 -4.42
C THR A 53 -4.13 17.90 -4.40
N THR A 54 -3.68 18.45 -3.29
CA THR A 54 -3.44 19.90 -3.13
C THR A 54 -2.28 20.34 -4.01
N VAL A 55 -1.16 19.62 -3.95
CA VAL A 55 0.02 19.90 -4.78
C VAL A 55 -0.29 19.77 -6.26
N ALA A 56 -1.03 18.72 -6.67
CA ALA A 56 -1.48 18.59 -8.06
C ALA A 56 -2.34 19.78 -8.52
N SER A 57 -3.18 20.34 -7.64
CA SER A 57 -3.99 21.51 -7.94
C SER A 57 -3.15 22.79 -8.10
N ILE A 58 -2.12 22.95 -7.26
CA ILE A 58 -1.18 24.08 -7.34
C ILE A 58 -0.38 24.00 -8.65
N ILE A 59 0.09 22.81 -9.02
CA ILE A 59 0.80 22.57 -10.29
C ILE A 59 -0.06 22.95 -11.48
N ALA A 60 -1.32 22.54 -11.49
CA ALA A 60 -2.23 22.89 -12.58
C ALA A 60 -2.43 24.40 -12.69
N ALA A 61 -2.63 25.08 -11.56
CA ALA A 61 -2.80 26.54 -11.52
C ALA A 61 -1.54 27.29 -11.96
N SER A 62 -0.36 26.85 -11.53
CA SER A 62 0.93 27.49 -11.88
C SER A 62 1.32 27.31 -13.34
N THR A 63 0.82 26.29 -14.03
CA THR A 63 1.14 25.98 -15.42
C THR A 63 0.06 26.38 -16.42
N ASN A 64 -0.97 27.07 -15.98
CA ASN A 64 -2.12 27.48 -16.79
C ASN A 64 -2.80 26.31 -17.54
N ARG A 65 -2.72 25.09 -16.97
CA ARG A 65 -3.35 23.90 -17.50
C ARG A 65 -4.73 23.68 -16.92
N THR A 66 -5.64 23.16 -17.72
CA THR A 66 -6.96 22.78 -17.22
C THR A 66 -6.87 21.52 -16.38
N LEU A 67 -7.19 21.61 -15.08
CA LEU A 67 -7.21 20.46 -14.19
C LEU A 67 -8.47 19.63 -14.42
N ARG A 68 -8.30 18.37 -14.81
CA ARG A 68 -9.34 17.34 -14.79
C ARG A 68 -9.03 16.33 -13.70
N ARG A 69 -10.04 15.97 -12.90
CA ARG A 69 -9.90 15.02 -11.79
C ARG A 69 -10.76 13.81 -12.04
N LEU A 70 -10.14 12.64 -11.93
CA LEU A 70 -10.81 11.35 -11.92
C LEU A 70 -10.42 10.59 -10.65
N ASN A 71 -11.37 9.84 -10.12
CA ASN A 71 -11.10 8.87 -9.06
C ASN A 71 -11.22 7.47 -9.64
N ALA A 72 -10.14 6.68 -9.58
CA ALA A 72 -10.09 5.35 -10.18
C ALA A 72 -11.05 4.34 -9.53
N THR A 73 -11.60 4.64 -8.35
CA THR A 73 -12.63 3.80 -7.72
C THR A 73 -13.99 3.89 -8.45
N THR A 74 -14.25 4.98 -9.13
CA THR A 74 -15.55 5.26 -9.78
C THR A 74 -15.45 5.51 -11.28
N ALA A 75 -14.26 5.92 -11.77
CA ALA A 75 -14.05 6.26 -13.17
C ALA A 75 -13.76 5.03 -14.03
N GLY A 76 -14.15 5.11 -15.30
CA GLY A 76 -13.88 4.11 -16.32
C GLY A 76 -13.06 4.64 -17.50
N ILE A 77 -12.78 3.79 -18.49
CA ILE A 77 -12.08 4.16 -19.73
C ILE A 77 -12.87 5.21 -20.52
N SER A 78 -14.21 5.18 -20.44
CA SER A 78 -15.09 6.16 -21.06
C SER A 78 -14.82 7.59 -20.56
N ASP A 79 -14.58 7.76 -19.27
CA ASP A 79 -14.35 9.07 -18.67
C ASP A 79 -13.03 9.66 -19.14
N ILE A 80 -11.99 8.81 -19.28
CA ILE A 80 -10.70 9.22 -19.86
C ILE A 80 -10.90 9.66 -21.31
N ARG A 81 -11.64 8.89 -22.13
CA ARG A 81 -11.93 9.24 -23.52
C ARG A 81 -12.70 10.55 -23.66
N ASN A 82 -13.65 10.80 -22.77
CA ASN A 82 -14.40 12.07 -22.75
C ASN A 82 -13.47 13.26 -22.50
N ILE A 83 -12.53 13.15 -21.54
CA ILE A 83 -11.53 14.19 -21.29
C ILE A 83 -10.67 14.43 -22.54
N ILE A 84 -10.32 13.37 -23.23
CA ILE A 84 -9.50 13.44 -24.46
C ILE A 84 -10.26 14.13 -25.58
N SER A 85 -11.54 13.82 -25.76
CA SER A 85 -12.36 14.47 -26.80
C SER A 85 -12.53 15.98 -26.58
N GLU A 86 -12.28 16.46 -25.36
CA GLU A 86 -12.29 17.90 -25.02
C GLU A 86 -10.96 18.61 -25.36
N LEU A 87 -9.86 17.86 -25.59
CA LEU A 87 -8.53 18.44 -25.80
C LEU A 87 -8.41 19.26 -27.08
N ASP A 88 -9.15 18.89 -28.12
CA ASP A 88 -9.10 19.54 -29.43
C ASP A 88 -10.07 20.75 -29.50
N THR A 89 -10.64 21.14 -28.36
CA THR A 89 -11.56 22.29 -28.27
C THR A 89 -10.84 23.57 -27.84
N MET A 90 -11.38 24.75 -28.19
CA MET A 90 -10.87 26.07 -27.77
C MET A 90 -10.90 26.27 -26.22
N LEU A 91 -11.41 25.30 -25.46
CA LEU A 91 -11.58 25.38 -24.02
C LEU A 91 -10.31 25.01 -23.23
N THR A 92 -9.26 24.50 -23.88
CA THR A 92 -8.04 24.02 -23.20
C THR A 92 -6.73 24.54 -23.84
N PRO A 93 -6.55 25.88 -23.97
CA PRO A 93 -5.41 26.47 -24.69
C PRO A 93 -4.04 26.12 -24.07
N GLY A 94 -3.98 25.77 -22.78
CA GLY A 94 -2.76 25.38 -22.06
C GLY A 94 -2.55 23.86 -21.94
N GLY A 95 -3.40 23.06 -22.56
CA GLY A 95 -3.42 21.60 -22.38
C GLY A 95 -4.12 21.15 -21.09
N VAL A 96 -4.21 19.84 -20.87
CA VAL A 96 -4.89 19.24 -19.72
C VAL A 96 -3.87 18.60 -18.77
N LEU A 97 -4.06 18.86 -17.48
CA LEU A 97 -3.47 18.10 -16.42
C LEU A 97 -4.53 17.14 -15.83
N LEU A 98 -4.35 15.85 -16.09
CA LEU A 98 -5.22 14.82 -15.52
C LEU A 98 -4.69 14.39 -14.15
N TYR A 99 -5.43 14.71 -13.09
CA TYR A 99 -5.19 14.14 -11.76
C TYR A 99 -6.03 12.88 -11.59
N LEU A 100 -5.36 11.74 -11.48
CA LEU A 100 -5.98 10.44 -11.27
C LEU A 100 -5.76 9.98 -9.82
N ASP A 101 -6.81 10.03 -9.02
CA ASP A 101 -6.76 9.63 -7.62
C ASP A 101 -6.94 8.10 -7.49
N GLU A 102 -6.15 7.49 -6.58
CA GLU A 102 -6.20 6.06 -6.23
C GLU A 102 -6.01 5.13 -7.46
N ILE A 103 -4.99 5.40 -8.27
CA ILE A 103 -4.68 4.67 -9.52
C ILE A 103 -4.60 3.14 -9.38
N GLN A 104 -4.29 2.61 -8.19
CA GLN A 104 -4.23 1.17 -7.93
C GLN A 104 -5.57 0.44 -8.14
N TYR A 105 -6.69 1.16 -8.15
CA TYR A 105 -8.00 0.57 -8.48
C TYR A 105 -8.24 0.41 -9.99
N PHE A 106 -7.42 1.03 -10.83
CA PHE A 106 -7.44 0.75 -12.26
C PHE A 106 -6.76 -0.59 -12.54
N ASN A 107 -7.45 -1.46 -13.28
CA ASN A 107 -6.83 -2.69 -13.78
C ASN A 107 -5.76 -2.40 -14.84
N LYS A 108 -4.95 -3.41 -15.17
CA LYS A 108 -3.84 -3.29 -16.13
C LYS A 108 -4.28 -2.70 -17.48
N LYS A 109 -5.46 -3.09 -18.00
CA LYS A 109 -5.98 -2.60 -19.28
C LYS A 109 -6.35 -1.12 -19.22
N GLN A 110 -6.92 -0.67 -18.10
CA GLN A 110 -7.24 0.74 -17.87
C GLN A 110 -5.96 1.59 -17.74
N GLN A 111 -4.95 1.09 -17.01
CA GLN A 111 -3.66 1.77 -16.92
C GLN A 111 -2.93 1.82 -18.28
N GLN A 112 -3.01 0.77 -19.09
CA GLN A 112 -2.46 0.75 -20.44
C GLN A 112 -3.10 1.80 -21.35
N SER A 113 -4.40 2.07 -21.21
CA SER A 113 -5.08 3.09 -22.01
C SER A 113 -4.60 4.52 -21.75
N LEU A 114 -3.87 4.78 -20.64
CA LEU A 114 -3.26 6.08 -20.37
C LEU A 114 -1.97 6.30 -21.18
N LEU A 115 -1.28 5.23 -21.58
CA LEU A 115 0.06 5.31 -22.19
C LEU A 115 0.07 6.13 -23.48
N GLU A 116 -0.91 5.92 -24.34
CA GLU A 116 -1.03 6.65 -25.62
C GLU A 116 -1.02 8.17 -25.40
N PHE A 117 -1.73 8.64 -24.38
CA PHE A 117 -1.91 10.06 -24.08
C PHE A 117 -0.74 10.66 -23.30
N MET A 118 -0.02 9.81 -22.56
CA MET A 118 1.21 10.19 -21.87
C MET A 118 2.38 10.35 -22.84
N GLU A 119 2.39 9.59 -23.95
CA GLU A 119 3.46 9.59 -24.93
C GLU A 119 3.36 10.74 -25.93
N ASP A 120 2.16 11.09 -26.36
CA ASP A 120 1.94 12.19 -27.32
C ASP A 120 1.96 13.59 -26.67
N GLY A 121 2.04 13.66 -25.34
CA GLY A 121 2.16 14.91 -24.59
C GLY A 121 0.89 15.76 -24.55
N ARG A 122 -0.23 15.28 -25.10
CA ARG A 122 -1.52 16.00 -25.04
C ARG A 122 -2.05 16.13 -23.63
N ILE A 123 -1.76 15.15 -22.79
CA ILE A 123 -2.14 15.13 -21.38
C ILE A 123 -0.90 14.95 -20.51
N THR A 124 -0.79 15.78 -19.47
CA THR A 124 0.12 15.48 -18.37
C THR A 124 -0.65 14.75 -17.28
N VAL A 125 -0.20 13.56 -16.90
CA VAL A 125 -0.84 12.74 -15.87
C VAL A 125 -0.12 12.91 -14.55
N ILE A 126 -0.86 13.27 -13.50
CA ILE A 126 -0.42 13.13 -12.10
C ILE A 126 -1.32 12.10 -11.46
N ALA A 127 -0.81 10.90 -11.23
CA ALA A 127 -1.52 9.86 -10.52
C ALA A 127 -1.20 9.89 -9.03
N SER A 128 -2.17 9.54 -8.18
CA SER A 128 -1.93 9.37 -6.74
C SER A 128 -2.31 7.97 -6.27
N THR A 129 -1.63 7.50 -5.24
CA THR A 129 -1.90 6.23 -4.57
C THR A 129 -1.49 6.28 -3.11
N THR A 130 -2.19 5.55 -2.26
CA THR A 130 -1.77 5.27 -0.88
C THR A 130 -0.88 4.03 -0.79
N GLU A 131 -0.84 3.22 -1.85
CA GLU A 131 -0.08 1.97 -1.91
C GLU A 131 1.30 2.17 -2.53
N ASN A 132 2.20 1.20 -2.34
CA ASN A 132 3.52 1.24 -2.98
C ASN A 132 3.38 1.12 -4.50
N PRO A 133 3.76 2.15 -5.29
CA PRO A 133 3.52 2.19 -6.72
C PRO A 133 4.21 1.06 -7.49
N TYR A 134 5.33 0.56 -7.02
CA TYR A 134 6.11 -0.49 -7.68
C TYR A 134 5.42 -1.86 -7.68
N PHE A 135 4.40 -2.07 -6.84
CA PHE A 135 3.62 -3.30 -6.80
C PHE A 135 2.27 -3.21 -7.53
N TYR A 136 1.69 -2.01 -7.59
CA TYR A 136 0.30 -1.83 -8.04
C TYR A 136 0.18 -1.10 -9.38
N ILE A 137 1.21 -0.36 -9.78
CA ILE A 137 1.18 0.40 -11.04
C ILE A 137 1.91 -0.38 -12.14
N TYR A 138 1.32 -0.40 -13.31
CA TYR A 138 1.89 -1.08 -14.48
C TYR A 138 3.24 -0.46 -14.86
N ASN A 139 4.25 -1.31 -15.05
CA ASN A 139 5.64 -0.89 -15.27
C ASN A 139 5.81 0.12 -16.42
N ALA A 140 4.99 0.02 -17.48
CA ALA A 140 5.06 0.96 -18.58
C ALA A 140 4.58 2.37 -18.21
N VAL A 141 3.68 2.51 -17.25
CA VAL A 141 3.27 3.81 -16.67
C VAL A 141 4.37 4.34 -15.75
N LEU A 142 4.94 3.47 -14.89
CA LEU A 142 6.05 3.82 -14.01
C LEU A 142 7.26 4.36 -14.79
N SER A 143 7.66 3.67 -15.87
CA SER A 143 8.84 4.06 -16.67
C SER A 143 8.69 5.41 -17.38
N ARG A 144 7.46 5.92 -17.50
CA ARG A 144 7.13 7.22 -18.14
C ARG A 144 6.74 8.29 -17.11
N SER A 145 6.92 8.01 -15.84
CA SER A 145 6.51 8.89 -14.74
C SER A 145 7.64 9.10 -13.74
N THR A 146 7.71 10.28 -13.16
CA THR A 146 8.58 10.54 -12.01
C THR A 146 7.80 10.27 -10.73
N VAL A 147 8.35 9.43 -9.84
CA VAL A 147 7.69 9.01 -8.60
C VAL A 147 8.13 9.92 -7.46
N PHE A 148 7.17 10.47 -6.71
CA PHE A 148 7.41 11.28 -5.51
C PHE A 148 6.71 10.68 -4.30
N GLU A 149 7.50 10.47 -3.23
CA GLU A 149 6.99 10.04 -1.94
C GLU A 149 6.47 11.22 -1.14
N PHE A 150 5.22 11.13 -0.71
CA PHE A 150 4.62 12.03 0.26
C PHE A 150 4.66 11.36 1.63
N LYS A 151 5.49 11.90 2.51
CA LYS A 151 5.66 11.36 3.87
C LYS A 151 4.57 11.85 4.80
N GLN A 152 4.34 11.10 5.86
CA GLN A 152 3.48 11.51 6.96
C GLN A 152 3.90 12.91 7.47
N VAL A 153 2.93 13.78 7.71
CA VAL A 153 3.20 15.14 8.17
C VAL A 153 3.47 15.12 9.67
N PRO A 154 4.62 15.63 10.16
CA PRO A 154 4.91 15.68 11.59
C PRO A 154 3.85 16.46 12.36
N ALA A 155 3.51 16.02 13.57
CA ALA A 155 2.48 16.66 14.40
C ALA A 155 2.73 18.16 14.62
N SER A 156 3.98 18.59 14.75
CA SER A 156 4.35 20.02 14.86
C SER A 156 4.01 20.85 13.63
N GLU A 157 4.02 20.25 12.45
CA GLU A 157 3.60 20.92 11.21
C GLU A 157 2.07 20.89 11.08
N VAL A 158 1.41 19.77 11.45
CA VAL A 158 -0.06 19.68 11.49
C VAL A 158 -0.65 20.71 12.46
N GLU A 159 -0.02 20.94 13.60
CA GLU A 159 -0.44 21.94 14.59
C GLU A 159 -0.50 23.35 13.99
N LYS A 160 0.45 23.72 13.12
CA LYS A 160 0.42 25.02 12.42
C LYS A 160 -0.82 25.15 11.56
N ALA A 161 -1.20 24.08 10.84
CA ALA A 161 -2.43 24.06 10.04
C ALA A 161 -3.69 24.15 10.91
N VAL A 162 -3.71 23.47 12.06
CA VAL A 162 -4.79 23.52 13.06
C VAL A 162 -4.97 24.95 13.59
N ARG A 163 -3.89 25.57 14.04
CA ARG A 163 -3.93 26.97 14.56
C ARG A 163 -4.37 27.96 13.49
N ARG A 164 -3.86 27.83 12.27
CA ARG A 164 -4.30 28.66 11.12
C ARG A 164 -5.79 28.49 10.85
N ALA A 165 -6.31 27.27 10.91
CA ALA A 165 -7.72 26.97 10.72
C ALA A 165 -8.60 27.61 11.79
N ILE A 166 -8.19 27.58 13.06
CA ILE A 166 -8.89 28.23 14.16
C ILE A 166 -8.96 29.75 13.95
N CYS A 167 -7.84 30.38 13.56
CA CYS A 167 -7.82 31.82 13.25
C CYS A 167 -8.83 32.18 12.15
N ILE A 168 -8.81 31.43 11.03
CA ILE A 168 -9.69 31.68 9.89
C ILE A 168 -11.17 31.49 10.25
N LEU A 169 -11.51 30.48 11.06
CA LEU A 169 -12.86 30.27 11.55
C LEU A 169 -13.30 31.41 12.46
N SER A 170 -12.41 31.87 13.35
CA SER A 170 -12.68 33.03 14.23
C SER A 170 -12.99 34.31 13.45
N GLU A 171 -12.17 34.61 12.44
CA GLU A 171 -12.38 35.74 11.54
C GLU A 171 -13.70 35.63 10.76
N ARG A 172 -13.98 34.43 10.21
CA ARG A 172 -15.19 34.17 9.41
C ARG A 172 -16.47 34.34 10.20
N GLU A 173 -16.45 33.93 11.48
CA GLU A 173 -17.64 34.04 12.36
C GLU A 173 -17.65 35.29 13.19
N GLY A 174 -16.63 36.16 13.13
CA GLY A 174 -16.53 37.40 13.90
C GLY A 174 -16.44 37.17 15.41
N VAL A 175 -15.80 36.07 15.84
CA VAL A 175 -15.65 35.68 17.23
C VAL A 175 -14.15 35.53 17.60
N THR A 176 -13.87 35.61 18.89
CA THR A 176 -12.50 35.32 19.38
C THR A 176 -12.42 33.89 19.89
N ALA A 177 -11.50 33.10 19.36
CA ALA A 177 -11.24 31.76 19.89
C ALA A 177 -10.35 31.85 21.15
N ASP A 178 -10.83 31.30 22.25
CA ASP A 178 -10.08 31.07 23.47
C ASP A 178 -9.67 29.59 23.47
N VAL A 179 -8.39 29.32 23.11
CA VAL A 179 -7.87 27.98 22.91
C VAL A 179 -7.07 27.55 24.13
N GLU A 180 -7.57 26.53 24.83
CA GLU A 180 -6.87 25.94 25.97
C GLU A 180 -5.51 25.36 25.56
N PRO A 181 -4.42 25.60 26.32
CA PRO A 181 -3.13 24.98 26.07
C PRO A 181 -3.25 23.46 25.95
N GLY A 182 -2.65 22.91 24.89
CA GLY A 182 -2.69 21.47 24.62
C GLY A 182 -3.87 20.99 23.74
N ALA A 183 -4.88 21.83 23.48
CA ALA A 183 -6.02 21.43 22.62
C ALA A 183 -5.63 21.28 21.14
N ALA A 184 -4.90 22.24 20.59
CA ALA A 184 -4.43 22.20 19.21
C ALA A 184 -3.36 21.12 18.99
N GLU A 185 -2.42 21.00 19.92
CA GLU A 185 -1.38 19.98 19.96
C GLU A 185 -1.96 18.56 20.01
N TYR A 186 -3.04 18.40 20.80
CA TYR A 186 -3.73 17.12 20.91
C TYR A 186 -4.35 16.71 19.58
N ILE A 187 -5.11 17.60 18.93
CA ILE A 187 -5.70 17.33 17.60
C ILE A 187 -4.61 16.96 16.60
N ALA A 188 -3.50 17.70 16.58
CA ALA A 188 -2.40 17.45 15.68
C ALA A 188 -1.74 16.06 15.89
N SER A 189 -1.60 15.64 17.15
CA SER A 189 -0.98 14.36 17.50
C SER A 189 -1.87 13.17 17.16
N VAL A 190 -3.18 13.25 17.45
CA VAL A 190 -4.12 12.12 17.30
C VAL A 190 -4.53 11.89 15.84
N CYS A 191 -4.37 12.91 14.98
CA CYS A 191 -4.72 12.76 13.56
C CYS A 191 -3.65 12.04 12.71
N GLY A 192 -2.55 11.56 13.30
CA GLY A 192 -1.58 10.70 12.64
C GLY A 192 -0.99 11.32 11.35
N GLY A 193 -0.76 12.64 11.32
CA GLY A 193 -0.20 13.31 10.15
C GLY A 193 -1.17 13.57 8.98
N ASP A 194 -2.45 13.21 9.11
CA ASP A 194 -3.50 13.54 8.15
C ASP A 194 -4.03 14.95 8.41
N VAL A 195 -3.59 15.91 7.59
CA VAL A 195 -3.98 17.32 7.70
C VAL A 195 -5.49 17.52 7.43
N ARG A 196 -6.07 16.77 6.49
CA ARG A 196 -7.52 16.88 6.18
C ARG A 196 -8.35 16.47 7.38
N LYS A 197 -7.97 15.35 8.03
CA LYS A 197 -8.63 14.86 9.24
C LYS A 197 -8.52 15.89 10.37
N SER A 198 -7.36 16.50 10.54
CA SER A 198 -7.14 17.53 11.57
C SER A 198 -8.01 18.74 11.36
N LEU A 199 -8.14 19.22 10.11
CA LEU A 199 -9.02 20.36 9.78
C LEU A 199 -10.50 20.05 9.99
N ASN A 200 -10.93 18.82 9.67
CA ASN A 200 -12.31 18.38 9.95
C ASN A 200 -12.58 18.28 11.46
N ALA A 201 -11.59 17.83 12.25
CA ALA A 201 -11.71 17.82 13.71
C ALA A 201 -11.81 19.23 14.29
N VAL A 202 -11.03 20.18 13.77
CA VAL A 202 -11.12 21.60 14.14
C VAL A 202 -12.50 22.18 13.81
N GLU A 203 -13.04 21.92 12.62
CA GLU A 203 -14.36 22.40 12.21
C GLU A 203 -15.46 21.88 13.16
N LEU A 204 -15.38 20.59 13.50
CA LEU A 204 -16.32 19.98 14.43
C LEU A 204 -16.17 20.54 15.85
N LEU A 205 -14.92 20.70 16.33
CA LEU A 205 -14.64 21.29 17.64
C LEU A 205 -15.18 22.72 17.74
N PHE A 206 -14.91 23.53 16.72
CA PHE A 206 -15.37 24.93 16.67
C PHE A 206 -16.90 25.05 16.63
N SER A 207 -17.57 24.11 15.94
CA SER A 207 -19.02 24.06 15.83
C SER A 207 -19.70 23.59 17.12
N ALA A 208 -19.07 22.69 17.87
CA ALA A 208 -19.61 22.13 19.12
C ALA A 208 -19.22 22.92 20.37
N ALA A 209 -18.26 23.84 20.25
CA ALA A 209 -17.69 24.57 21.37
C ALA A 209 -18.69 25.51 22.07
N ARG A 210 -18.50 25.66 23.39
CA ARG A 210 -19.24 26.62 24.18
C ARG A 210 -18.95 28.05 23.72
N ARG A 211 -19.99 28.86 23.63
CA ARG A 211 -19.92 30.29 23.22
C ARG A 211 -20.43 31.18 24.33
N ALA A 212 -19.69 32.20 24.69
CA ALA A 212 -20.11 33.25 25.61
C ALA A 212 -19.36 34.55 25.31
N ASP A 213 -20.01 35.68 25.43
CA ASP A 213 -19.44 37.04 25.31
C ASP A 213 -18.61 37.27 24.04
N GLY A 214 -19.07 36.74 22.88
CA GLY A 214 -18.34 36.82 21.59
C GLY A 214 -17.10 35.95 21.51
N LYS A 215 -16.91 35.04 22.46
CA LYS A 215 -15.80 34.07 22.48
C LYS A 215 -16.29 32.65 22.25
N VAL A 216 -15.42 31.86 21.63
CA VAL A 216 -15.56 30.41 21.46
C VAL A 216 -14.48 29.72 22.29
N PHE A 217 -14.86 28.84 23.21
CA PHE A 217 -13.95 28.18 24.13
C PHE A 217 -13.62 26.79 23.57
N LEU A 218 -12.36 26.60 23.14
CA LEU A 218 -11.87 25.33 22.58
C LEU A 218 -11.07 24.61 23.67
N THR A 219 -11.72 23.68 24.37
CA THR A 219 -11.09 22.97 25.48
C THR A 219 -10.39 21.70 25.01
N ARG A 220 -9.38 21.27 25.79
CA ARG A 220 -8.70 19.99 25.53
C ARG A 220 -9.66 18.81 25.71
N SER A 221 -10.54 18.86 26.69
CA SER A 221 -11.55 17.83 26.93
C SER A 221 -12.48 17.64 25.74
N ASP A 222 -12.93 18.74 25.09
CA ASP A 222 -13.76 18.66 23.90
C ASP A 222 -12.97 18.12 22.70
N ALA A 223 -11.70 18.49 22.56
CA ALA A 223 -10.80 17.94 21.55
C ALA A 223 -10.60 16.44 21.72
N GLU A 224 -10.44 15.96 22.97
CA GLU A 224 -10.36 14.54 23.30
C GLU A 224 -11.64 13.79 22.97
N ALA A 225 -12.81 14.32 23.34
CA ALA A 225 -14.10 13.71 23.06
C ALA A 225 -14.40 13.56 21.56
N ILE A 226 -14.00 14.55 20.75
CA ILE A 226 -14.17 14.53 19.30
C ILE A 226 -13.16 13.58 18.64
N SER A 227 -11.92 13.59 19.11
CA SER A 227 -10.85 12.80 18.53
C SER A 227 -10.93 11.31 18.89
N GLN A 228 -11.42 10.95 20.09
CA GLN A 228 -11.63 9.55 20.48
C GLN A 228 -12.58 8.80 19.53
N ARG A 229 -13.66 9.45 19.10
CA ARG A 229 -14.56 8.87 18.08
C ARG A 229 -13.90 8.76 16.70
N SER A 230 -12.88 9.56 16.42
CA SER A 230 -12.13 9.56 15.17
C SER A 230 -10.93 8.62 15.21
N ALA A 231 -10.25 8.49 16.36
CA ALA A 231 -9.07 7.63 16.53
C ALA A 231 -9.40 6.13 16.40
N MET A 232 -10.53 5.68 16.95
CA MET A 232 -11.00 4.30 16.79
C MET A 232 -11.23 3.86 15.34
N ARG A 233 -11.36 4.80 14.41
CA ARG A 233 -11.58 4.50 12.98
C ARG A 233 -10.35 4.64 12.09
N TYR A 234 -9.21 5.17 12.56
CA TYR A 234 -8.21 5.73 11.64
C TYR A 234 -6.73 5.39 11.91
N ASP A 235 -6.44 4.43 12.74
CA ASP A 235 -5.04 4.01 12.94
C ASP A 235 -4.55 3.00 11.86
N ARG A 236 -5.11 3.10 10.64
CA ARG A 236 -4.80 2.18 9.53
C ARG A 236 -3.51 2.49 8.77
N GLU A 237 -2.94 3.69 8.90
CA GLU A 237 -1.85 4.18 8.04
C GLU A 237 -0.71 4.89 8.81
N GLY A 238 -0.67 4.81 10.14
CA GLY A 238 0.40 5.39 10.96
C GLY A 238 1.54 4.40 11.22
N ASP A 239 2.69 4.91 11.71
CA ASP A 239 3.83 4.08 12.14
C ASP A 239 3.39 3.03 13.18
N ASP A 240 2.45 3.38 14.07
CA ASP A 240 1.83 2.46 15.04
C ASP A 240 1.13 1.27 14.36
N HIS A 241 0.52 1.46 13.18
CA HIS A 241 -0.11 0.37 12.45
C HIS A 241 0.92 -0.64 11.94
N PHE A 242 2.02 -0.16 11.35
CA PHE A 242 3.11 -1.04 10.90
C PHE A 242 3.76 -1.77 12.09
N ASP A 243 3.87 -1.11 13.25
CA ASP A 243 4.38 -1.72 14.47
C ASP A 243 3.44 -2.79 15.02
N ILE A 244 2.12 -2.56 15.01
CA ILE A 244 1.12 -3.57 15.42
C ILE A 244 1.16 -4.77 14.49
N VAL A 245 1.21 -4.54 13.18
CA VAL A 245 1.35 -5.60 12.16
C VAL A 245 2.63 -6.39 12.37
N SER A 246 3.75 -5.71 12.59
CA SER A 246 5.05 -6.34 12.87
C SER A 246 5.03 -7.14 14.18
N ALA A 247 4.38 -6.61 15.22
CA ALA A 247 4.21 -7.28 16.50
C ALA A 247 3.33 -8.53 16.37
N LEU A 248 2.23 -8.48 15.60
CA LEU A 248 1.42 -9.66 15.29
C LEU A 248 2.26 -10.76 14.65
N MET A 249 2.99 -10.44 13.58
CA MET A 249 3.83 -11.42 12.87
C MET A 249 4.91 -12.02 13.78
N LYS A 250 5.58 -11.18 14.58
CA LYS A 250 6.60 -11.63 15.53
C LYS A 250 6.02 -12.50 16.65
N SER A 251 4.81 -12.23 17.11
CA SER A 251 4.12 -13.04 18.12
C SER A 251 3.72 -14.41 17.57
N LEU A 252 3.21 -14.48 16.35
CA LEU A 252 2.92 -15.75 15.65
C LEU A 252 4.18 -16.57 15.47
N ARG A 253 5.27 -15.97 15.01
CA ARG A 253 6.58 -16.59 14.82
C ARG A 253 7.19 -17.04 16.14
N GLY A 254 7.05 -16.21 17.18
CA GLY A 254 7.54 -16.48 18.53
C GLY A 254 6.70 -17.46 19.35
N SER A 255 5.61 -17.99 18.77
CA SER A 255 4.70 -18.94 19.43
C SER A 255 4.04 -18.40 20.70
N ASP A 256 3.69 -17.12 20.70
CA ASP A 256 2.93 -16.47 21.77
C ASP A 256 1.49 -16.20 21.31
N PRO A 257 0.52 -17.09 21.63
CA PRO A 257 -0.86 -16.94 21.20
C PRO A 257 -1.57 -15.75 21.88
N ASP A 258 -1.20 -15.40 23.11
CA ASP A 258 -1.84 -14.31 23.84
C ASP A 258 -1.44 -12.95 23.27
N ALA A 259 -0.15 -12.76 22.99
CA ALA A 259 0.33 -11.57 22.29
C ALA A 259 -0.25 -11.47 20.87
N ALA A 260 -0.30 -12.58 20.13
CA ALA A 260 -0.89 -12.61 18.79
C ALA A 260 -2.37 -12.20 18.79
N LEU A 261 -3.16 -12.71 19.74
CA LEU A 261 -4.56 -12.32 19.91
C LEU A 261 -4.71 -10.84 20.30
N HIS A 262 -3.84 -10.33 21.16
CA HIS A 262 -3.85 -8.92 21.55
C HIS A 262 -3.61 -7.99 20.34
N TYR A 263 -2.57 -8.27 19.54
CA TYR A 263 -2.29 -7.45 18.36
C TYR A 263 -3.32 -7.65 17.23
N LEU A 264 -3.88 -8.85 17.08
CA LEU A 264 -5.03 -9.08 16.19
C LEU A 264 -6.22 -8.21 16.64
N ALA A 265 -6.58 -8.19 17.90
CA ALA A 265 -7.68 -7.40 18.43
C ALA A 265 -7.46 -5.89 18.14
N ARG A 266 -6.24 -5.38 18.33
CA ARG A 266 -5.91 -3.98 17.98
C ARG A 266 -6.13 -3.68 16.51
N LEU A 267 -5.72 -4.57 15.57
CA LEU A 267 -5.98 -4.40 14.13
C LEU A 267 -7.48 -4.42 13.80
N LEU A 268 -8.24 -5.33 14.41
CA LEU A 268 -9.67 -5.45 14.17
C LEU A 268 -10.47 -4.27 14.75
N GLU A 269 -10.12 -3.76 15.92
CA GLU A 269 -10.70 -2.54 16.48
C GLU A 269 -10.38 -1.31 15.64
N ALA A 270 -9.17 -1.22 15.07
CA ALA A 270 -8.82 -0.23 14.05
C ALA A 270 -9.56 -0.45 12.72
N GLY A 271 -10.31 -1.56 12.59
CA GLY A 271 -11.09 -1.94 11.39
C GLY A 271 -10.21 -2.42 10.24
N ASP A 272 -8.93 -2.80 10.45
CA ASP A 272 -8.05 -3.36 9.42
C ASP A 272 -8.21 -4.87 9.29
N LEU A 273 -9.39 -5.28 8.83
CA LEU A 273 -9.69 -6.69 8.54
C LEU A 273 -8.79 -7.25 7.44
N ILE A 274 -8.58 -6.49 6.36
CA ILE A 274 -7.84 -6.95 5.17
C ILE A 274 -6.36 -7.10 5.47
N GLY A 275 -5.76 -6.14 6.16
CA GLY A 275 -4.35 -6.22 6.59
C GLY A 275 -4.10 -7.41 7.50
N ALA A 276 -4.94 -7.61 8.51
CA ALA A 276 -4.88 -8.78 9.37
C ALA A 276 -4.96 -10.10 8.58
N CYS A 277 -5.93 -10.23 7.67
CA CYS A 277 -6.09 -11.41 6.83
C CYS A 277 -4.83 -11.71 5.98
N ARG A 278 -4.26 -10.69 5.33
CA ARG A 278 -3.04 -10.83 4.52
C ARG A 278 -1.86 -11.33 5.34
N ARG A 279 -1.67 -10.80 6.55
CA ARG A 279 -0.54 -11.17 7.42
C ARG A 279 -0.66 -12.58 7.97
N ILE A 280 -1.85 -12.97 8.37
CA ILE A 280 -2.14 -14.33 8.83
C ILE A 280 -1.90 -15.35 7.72
N LEU A 281 -2.33 -15.07 6.48
CA LEU A 281 -2.04 -15.90 5.30
C LEU A 281 -0.53 -16.00 5.02
N CYS A 282 0.19 -14.89 5.13
CA CYS A 282 1.64 -14.86 4.94
C CYS A 282 2.36 -15.76 5.97
N SER A 283 2.02 -15.60 7.26
CA SER A 283 2.61 -16.38 8.35
C SER A 283 2.41 -17.90 8.20
N ALA A 284 1.26 -18.33 7.65
CA ALA A 284 1.00 -19.74 7.39
C ALA A 284 2.04 -20.38 6.45
N SER A 285 2.55 -19.63 5.47
CA SER A 285 3.56 -20.10 4.51
C SER A 285 4.98 -19.75 4.95
N GLU A 286 5.17 -18.58 5.58
CA GLU A 286 6.47 -18.06 5.98
C GLU A 286 7.03 -18.74 7.24
N ASP A 287 6.19 -18.87 8.29
CA ASP A 287 6.64 -19.31 9.61
C ASP A 287 6.30 -20.78 9.91
N ILE A 288 5.23 -21.31 9.31
CA ILE A 288 4.79 -22.70 9.51
C ILE A 288 5.26 -23.59 8.36
N GLY A 289 4.99 -23.18 7.12
CA GLY A 289 5.49 -23.84 5.92
C GLY A 289 5.30 -25.37 5.94
N MET A 290 6.41 -26.08 5.72
CA MET A 290 6.43 -27.55 5.64
C MET A 290 6.41 -28.25 7.01
N ALA A 291 6.52 -27.54 8.12
CA ALA A 291 6.35 -28.15 9.44
C ALA A 291 4.93 -28.64 9.71
N TYR A 292 3.93 -27.92 9.18
CA TYR A 292 2.52 -28.31 9.21
C TYR A 292 1.80 -27.82 7.94
N PRO A 293 1.93 -28.51 6.80
CA PRO A 293 1.44 -28.04 5.50
C PRO A 293 -0.06 -27.76 5.43
N GLN A 294 -0.87 -28.42 6.27
CA GLN A 294 -2.33 -28.18 6.33
C GLN A 294 -2.67 -26.80 6.87
N ALA A 295 -1.76 -26.12 7.58
CA ALA A 295 -2.00 -24.79 8.13
C ALA A 295 -2.46 -23.79 7.05
N ALA A 296 -1.85 -23.83 5.86
CA ALA A 296 -2.21 -22.93 4.77
C ALA A 296 -3.70 -23.07 4.36
N SER A 297 -4.19 -24.30 4.22
CA SER A 297 -5.59 -24.56 3.85
C SER A 297 -6.57 -24.17 4.96
N ILE A 298 -6.24 -24.49 6.21
CA ILE A 298 -7.07 -24.15 7.37
C ILE A 298 -7.16 -22.62 7.52
N VAL A 299 -6.01 -21.95 7.47
CA VAL A 299 -5.94 -20.48 7.58
C VAL A 299 -6.67 -19.81 6.44
N LYS A 300 -6.55 -20.32 5.20
CA LYS A 300 -7.32 -19.81 4.06
C LYS A 300 -8.82 -19.91 4.29
N SER A 301 -9.32 -21.04 4.82
CA SER A 301 -10.72 -21.19 5.15
C SER A 301 -11.18 -20.23 6.26
N CYS A 302 -10.35 -20.01 7.27
CA CYS A 302 -10.63 -19.03 8.32
C CYS A 302 -10.70 -17.60 7.77
N VAL A 303 -9.78 -17.23 6.90
CA VAL A 303 -9.75 -15.91 6.24
C VAL A 303 -10.97 -15.72 5.34
N ASP A 304 -11.36 -16.71 4.54
CA ASP A 304 -12.54 -16.62 3.69
C ASP A 304 -13.82 -16.45 4.52
N SER A 305 -13.93 -17.20 5.62
CA SER A 305 -15.03 -17.05 6.57
C SER A 305 -15.05 -15.65 7.19
N ALA A 306 -13.88 -15.11 7.58
CA ALA A 306 -13.79 -13.78 8.14
C ALA A 306 -14.22 -12.69 7.15
N LEU A 307 -13.83 -12.81 5.89
CA LEU A 307 -14.20 -11.87 4.83
C LEU A 307 -15.70 -11.94 4.50
N GLN A 308 -16.31 -13.13 4.56
CA GLN A 308 -17.75 -13.30 4.36
C GLN A 308 -18.57 -12.74 5.53
N LEU A 309 -18.12 -12.96 6.76
CA LEU A 309 -18.83 -12.51 7.97
C LEU A 309 -18.70 -11.01 8.19
N GLY A 310 -17.55 -10.43 7.87
CA GLY A 310 -17.25 -9.05 8.20
C GLY A 310 -17.13 -8.78 9.72
N LEU A 311 -16.75 -7.56 10.08
CA LEU A 311 -16.71 -7.14 11.49
C LEU A 311 -18.13 -6.90 12.02
N PRO A 312 -18.43 -7.25 13.28
CA PRO A 312 -17.50 -7.75 14.31
C PRO A 312 -17.32 -9.29 14.34
N ALA A 313 -18.05 -10.07 13.55
CA ALA A 313 -18.04 -11.53 13.62
C ALA A 313 -16.74 -12.16 13.08
N ALA A 314 -16.05 -11.49 12.18
CA ALA A 314 -14.76 -11.90 11.60
C ALA A 314 -13.68 -12.23 12.64
N LYS A 315 -13.79 -11.67 13.85
CA LYS A 315 -12.83 -11.92 14.96
C LYS A 315 -12.70 -13.40 15.31
N LEU A 316 -13.77 -14.20 15.20
CA LEU A 316 -13.76 -15.60 15.63
C LEU A 316 -12.89 -16.48 14.72
N PRO A 317 -13.11 -16.55 13.39
CA PRO A 317 -12.26 -17.34 12.52
C PRO A 317 -10.80 -16.82 12.48
N LEU A 318 -10.57 -15.52 12.62
CA LEU A 318 -9.19 -14.98 12.66
C LEU A 318 -8.48 -15.31 13.97
N ALA A 319 -9.17 -15.31 15.11
CA ALA A 319 -8.61 -15.77 16.38
C ALA A 319 -8.24 -17.26 16.31
N GLN A 320 -9.09 -18.09 15.72
CA GLN A 320 -8.78 -19.51 15.48
C GLN A 320 -7.52 -19.68 14.62
N ALA A 321 -7.38 -18.93 13.55
CA ALA A 321 -6.20 -18.95 12.69
C ALA A 321 -4.94 -18.50 13.45
N CYS A 322 -5.01 -17.44 14.26
CA CYS A 322 -3.90 -16.95 15.08
C CYS A 322 -3.44 -18.00 16.09
N ILE A 323 -4.37 -18.61 16.82
CA ILE A 323 -4.03 -19.66 17.81
C ILE A 323 -3.37 -20.84 17.11
N LEU A 324 -3.94 -21.30 15.97
CA LEU A 324 -3.33 -22.37 15.16
C LEU A 324 -1.88 -22.04 14.80
N LEU A 325 -1.66 -20.86 14.23
CA LEU A 325 -0.33 -20.45 13.78
C LEU A 325 0.64 -20.26 14.95
N ALA A 326 0.20 -19.69 16.06
CA ALA A 326 1.06 -19.51 17.24
C ALA A 326 1.46 -20.84 17.88
N THR A 327 0.58 -21.87 17.83
CA THR A 327 0.82 -23.18 18.48
C THR A 327 1.38 -24.25 17.56
N ALA A 328 1.34 -24.07 16.25
CA ALA A 328 1.89 -25.02 15.28
C ALA A 328 3.44 -25.06 15.31
N PRO A 329 4.04 -26.21 14.96
CA PRO A 329 5.49 -26.28 14.74
C PRO A 329 5.93 -25.30 13.64
N LYS A 330 7.14 -24.77 13.75
CA LYS A 330 7.67 -23.71 12.88
C LYS A 330 8.69 -24.27 11.88
N SER A 331 8.67 -23.74 10.66
CA SER A 331 9.72 -23.94 9.67
C SER A 331 9.74 -22.77 8.68
N ASN A 332 10.91 -22.20 8.48
CA ASN A 332 11.17 -21.19 7.47
C ASN A 332 11.88 -21.77 6.23
N SER A 333 11.96 -23.09 6.11
CA SER A 333 12.66 -23.79 5.03
C SER A 333 12.20 -23.36 3.63
N VAL A 334 10.90 -23.08 3.47
CA VAL A 334 10.31 -22.60 2.21
C VAL A 334 10.82 -21.21 1.85
N VAL A 335 10.86 -20.28 2.80
CA VAL A 335 11.32 -18.90 2.59
C VAL A 335 12.80 -18.90 2.24
N MET A 336 13.61 -19.60 3.01
CA MET A 336 15.05 -19.69 2.75
C MET A 336 15.34 -20.28 1.37
N ALA A 337 14.59 -21.29 0.96
CA ALA A 337 14.77 -21.95 -0.33
C ALA A 337 14.42 -21.00 -1.50
N ILE A 338 13.28 -20.36 -1.46
CA ILE A 338 12.87 -19.48 -2.56
C ILE A 338 13.72 -18.21 -2.63
N ASP A 339 14.13 -17.64 -1.48
CA ASP A 339 14.97 -16.45 -1.45
C ASP A 339 16.37 -16.74 -2.02
N ALA A 340 16.96 -17.91 -1.71
CA ALA A 340 18.22 -18.35 -2.28
C ALA A 340 18.11 -18.55 -3.81
N ALA A 341 17.05 -19.19 -4.30
CA ALA A 341 16.81 -19.34 -5.73
C ALA A 341 16.62 -18.00 -6.43
N MET A 342 15.84 -17.08 -5.84
CA MET A 342 15.65 -15.73 -6.36
C MET A 342 16.95 -14.92 -6.39
N ALA A 343 17.83 -15.10 -5.39
CA ALA A 343 19.13 -14.43 -5.36
C ALA A 343 20.02 -14.88 -6.53
N ASP A 344 20.07 -16.17 -6.83
CA ASP A 344 20.83 -16.69 -7.96
C ASP A 344 20.30 -16.19 -9.30
N VAL A 345 18.98 -16.17 -9.49
CA VAL A 345 18.35 -15.60 -10.70
C VAL A 345 18.68 -14.11 -10.85
N ARG A 346 18.61 -13.33 -9.77
CA ARG A 346 18.97 -11.89 -9.78
C ARG A 346 20.46 -11.66 -10.06
N ALA A 347 21.30 -12.60 -9.66
CA ALA A 347 22.73 -12.57 -9.95
C ALA A 347 23.08 -13.02 -11.39
N GLY A 348 22.07 -13.31 -12.22
CA GLY A 348 22.26 -13.75 -13.60
C GLY A 348 22.57 -15.24 -13.77
N LYS A 349 22.52 -16.03 -12.70
CA LYS A 349 22.75 -17.48 -12.74
C LYS A 349 21.49 -18.24 -13.17
N ALA A 350 20.89 -17.85 -14.29
CA ALA A 350 19.68 -18.52 -14.78
C ALA A 350 20.01 -19.70 -15.70
N GLY A 351 21.03 -19.56 -16.54
CA GLY A 351 21.47 -20.58 -17.50
C GLY A 351 20.42 -21.04 -18.52
N PRO A 352 20.77 -21.73 -19.56
CA PRO A 352 19.83 -22.38 -20.46
C PRO A 352 19.14 -23.57 -19.77
N ILE A 353 17.86 -23.75 -20.04
CA ILE A 353 17.10 -24.91 -19.57
C ILE A 353 17.71 -26.19 -20.19
N PRO A 354 17.98 -27.24 -19.40
CA PRO A 354 18.45 -28.52 -19.93
C PRO A 354 17.58 -29.04 -21.07
N ARG A 355 18.23 -29.61 -22.11
CA ARG A 355 17.52 -30.00 -23.33
C ARG A 355 16.36 -30.95 -23.05
N GLU A 356 16.53 -31.87 -22.13
CA GLU A 356 15.56 -32.91 -21.73
C GLU A 356 14.28 -32.30 -21.15
N LEU A 357 14.35 -31.08 -20.59
CA LEU A 357 13.22 -30.39 -19.94
C LEU A 357 12.52 -29.39 -20.85
N GLN A 358 13.03 -29.13 -22.06
CA GLN A 358 12.42 -28.18 -22.98
C GLN A 358 11.16 -28.79 -23.63
N ASN A 359 10.13 -27.95 -23.85
CA ASN A 359 8.96 -28.40 -24.58
C ASN A 359 9.27 -28.71 -26.03
N VAL A 360 8.62 -29.76 -26.58
CA VAL A 360 8.67 -30.09 -28.00
C VAL A 360 7.65 -29.19 -28.71
N HIS A 361 8.11 -28.15 -29.37
CA HIS A 361 7.24 -27.33 -30.21
C HIS A 361 7.13 -27.94 -31.60
N ALA A 362 5.88 -28.10 -32.11
CA ALA A 362 5.59 -28.69 -33.41
C ALA A 362 6.11 -27.87 -34.60
N ASP A 363 6.46 -26.61 -34.38
CA ASP A 363 6.72 -25.60 -35.42
C ASP A 363 8.21 -25.41 -35.73
N GLY A 364 9.10 -26.15 -35.06
CA GLY A 364 10.56 -26.10 -35.27
C GLY A 364 10.99 -27.08 -36.35
N THR A 365 11.14 -26.65 -37.60
CA THR A 365 11.82 -27.42 -38.65
C THR A 365 13.30 -27.54 -38.27
N GLY A 366 13.75 -28.74 -37.88
CA GLY A 366 15.15 -29.06 -37.66
C GLY A 366 15.55 -29.53 -36.26
N PHE A 367 14.62 -29.69 -35.33
CA PHE A 367 14.93 -30.31 -34.04
C PHE A 367 14.60 -31.78 -33.99
N GLU A 368 15.58 -32.61 -33.60
CA GLU A 368 15.35 -34.01 -33.27
C GLU A 368 14.33 -34.08 -32.12
N ARG A 369 13.26 -34.86 -32.31
CA ARG A 369 12.11 -34.92 -31.39
C ARG A 369 12.42 -35.68 -30.11
N GLU A 370 13.50 -36.46 -30.04
CA GLU A 370 13.93 -37.19 -28.86
C GLU A 370 14.70 -36.26 -27.91
N GLN A 371 14.06 -35.89 -26.82
CA GLN A 371 14.65 -34.99 -25.80
C GLN A 371 15.42 -35.74 -24.72
N GLY A 372 15.30 -37.06 -24.66
CA GLY A 372 15.95 -37.86 -23.62
C GLY A 372 15.32 -37.76 -22.23
N TYR A 373 14.16 -37.10 -22.08
CA TYR A 373 13.45 -36.99 -20.81
C TYR A 373 13.00 -38.36 -20.32
N LYS A 374 13.41 -38.71 -19.10
CA LYS A 374 13.00 -39.92 -18.43
C LYS A 374 11.80 -39.64 -17.55
N TYR A 375 10.65 -40.26 -17.86
CA TYR A 375 9.43 -40.02 -17.13
C TYR A 375 9.43 -40.74 -15.76
N PRO A 376 9.49 -40.04 -14.62
CA PRO A 376 9.72 -40.66 -13.31
C PRO A 376 8.68 -41.70 -12.91
N HIS A 377 7.42 -41.58 -13.38
CA HIS A 377 6.36 -42.56 -13.04
C HIS A 377 6.55 -43.95 -13.64
N GLU A 378 7.46 -44.11 -14.63
CA GLU A 378 7.83 -45.40 -15.22
C GLU A 378 8.91 -46.13 -14.42
N TYR A 379 9.50 -45.46 -13.43
CA TYR A 379 10.58 -45.96 -12.60
C TYR A 379 10.11 -46.32 -11.19
N ARG A 380 10.80 -47.28 -10.57
CA ARG A 380 10.51 -47.70 -9.20
C ARG A 380 10.64 -46.51 -8.22
N GLY A 381 9.63 -46.31 -7.39
CA GLY A 381 9.60 -45.23 -6.44
C GLY A 381 9.28 -43.86 -7.09
N HIS A 382 8.88 -43.86 -8.37
CA HIS A 382 8.60 -42.64 -9.15
C HIS A 382 9.77 -41.66 -9.14
N TRP A 383 10.99 -42.18 -9.21
CA TRP A 383 12.23 -41.41 -9.24
C TRP A 383 13.24 -42.01 -10.22
N VAL A 384 13.95 -41.12 -10.90
CA VAL A 384 15.04 -41.46 -11.80
C VAL A 384 16.11 -40.38 -11.73
N ASN A 385 17.38 -40.80 -11.77
CA ASN A 385 18.47 -39.83 -11.80
C ASN A 385 18.57 -39.18 -13.19
N GLN A 386 18.25 -37.89 -13.24
CA GLN A 386 18.46 -37.02 -14.40
C GLN A 386 18.69 -35.57 -13.94
N GLN A 387 19.24 -34.76 -14.82
CA GLN A 387 19.51 -33.34 -14.51
C GLN A 387 18.25 -32.51 -14.66
N TYR A 388 17.96 -31.65 -13.66
CA TYR A 388 16.83 -30.73 -13.67
C TYR A 388 17.27 -29.27 -13.64
N LEU A 389 18.44 -28.95 -13.06
CA LEU A 389 18.96 -27.60 -13.01
C LEU A 389 19.84 -27.30 -14.24
N PRO A 390 19.93 -26.03 -14.67
CA PRO A 390 20.93 -25.56 -15.62
C PRO A 390 22.34 -25.99 -15.22
N ASP A 391 23.23 -26.13 -16.20
CA ASP A 391 24.61 -26.61 -15.98
C ASP A 391 25.37 -25.81 -14.91
N GLU A 392 25.17 -24.50 -14.90
CA GLU A 392 25.80 -23.58 -13.93
C GLU A 392 25.32 -23.80 -12.49
N LEU A 393 24.18 -24.47 -12.32
CA LEU A 393 23.52 -24.68 -11.02
C LEU A 393 23.53 -26.18 -10.61
N VAL A 394 24.17 -27.03 -11.36
CA VAL A 394 24.29 -28.45 -11.01
C VAL A 394 24.96 -28.61 -9.64
N GLY A 395 24.27 -29.35 -8.75
CA GLY A 395 24.72 -29.54 -7.36
C GLY A 395 24.25 -28.49 -6.37
N THR A 396 23.61 -27.38 -6.84
CA THR A 396 23.00 -26.40 -5.94
C THR A 396 21.82 -27.01 -5.20
N ARG A 397 21.72 -26.72 -3.90
CA ARG A 397 20.60 -27.10 -3.05
C ARG A 397 19.98 -25.84 -2.48
N TYR A 398 18.75 -25.54 -2.85
CA TYR A 398 17.97 -24.44 -2.31
C TYR A 398 17.14 -24.88 -1.11
N TYR A 399 16.51 -26.05 -1.18
CA TYR A 399 15.66 -26.56 -0.12
C TYR A 399 16.44 -27.45 0.82
N GLU A 400 16.46 -27.07 2.08
CA GLU A 400 16.99 -27.86 3.19
C GLU A 400 15.83 -28.19 4.13
N TYR A 401 15.75 -29.48 4.52
CA TYR A 401 14.72 -29.97 5.42
C TYR A 401 14.91 -29.41 6.81
N GLY A 402 13.88 -28.78 7.39
CA GLY A 402 13.88 -28.35 8.77
C GLY A 402 13.89 -29.54 9.76
N ASP A 403 14.21 -29.24 11.03
CA ASP A 403 14.37 -30.27 12.07
C ASP A 403 13.03 -30.81 12.61
N ASN A 404 11.90 -30.35 12.11
CA ASN A 404 10.58 -30.80 12.53
C ASN A 404 10.24 -32.20 12.01
N LYS A 405 9.31 -32.87 12.69
CA LYS A 405 8.91 -34.24 12.41
C LYS A 405 8.48 -34.48 10.95
N THR A 406 7.72 -33.55 10.36
CA THR A 406 7.16 -33.68 9.01
C THR A 406 8.27 -33.65 7.95
N GLU A 407 9.15 -32.66 8.02
CA GLU A 407 10.23 -32.51 7.05
C GLU A 407 11.28 -33.62 7.21
N GLN A 408 11.59 -34.03 8.44
CA GLN A 408 12.52 -35.18 8.66
C GLN A 408 11.96 -36.52 8.15
N ALA A 409 10.64 -36.72 8.26
CA ALA A 409 10.00 -37.89 7.66
C ALA A 409 10.09 -37.89 6.13
N ALA A 410 9.87 -36.72 5.49
CA ALA A 410 10.02 -36.52 4.06
C ALA A 410 11.49 -36.75 3.61
N LYS A 411 12.46 -36.22 4.38
CA LYS A 411 13.88 -36.41 4.13
C LYS A 411 14.24 -37.91 4.12
N ALA A 412 13.87 -38.62 5.18
CA ALA A 412 14.16 -40.05 5.30
C ALA A 412 13.50 -40.88 4.18
N TYR A 413 12.29 -40.53 3.77
CA TYR A 413 11.61 -41.15 2.64
C TYR A 413 12.42 -41.02 1.34
N TRP A 414 12.88 -39.82 1.02
CA TRP A 414 13.62 -39.56 -0.22
C TRP A 414 15.05 -40.09 -0.19
N GLU A 415 15.72 -40.10 0.96
CA GLU A 415 17.04 -40.72 1.13
C GLU A 415 16.97 -42.21 0.85
N LYS A 416 15.90 -42.87 1.31
CA LYS A 416 15.71 -44.32 1.02
C LYS A 416 15.47 -44.63 -0.46
N ILE A 417 14.88 -43.66 -1.22
CA ILE A 417 14.59 -43.86 -2.65
C ILE A 417 15.79 -43.51 -3.52
N LYS A 418 16.49 -42.43 -3.17
CA LYS A 418 17.59 -41.90 -3.98
C LYS A 418 18.91 -42.64 -3.76
N GLY A 419 18.99 -43.44 -2.70
CA GLY A 419 20.17 -44.25 -2.35
C GLY A 419 21.16 -43.48 -1.59
#